data_1f61fb3751b22c574bfdc7cef932af23
#
_entry.id   1f61fb3751b22c574bfdc7cef932af23
#
_cell.length_a   1.000
_cell.length_b   1.000
_cell.length_c   1.000
_cell.angle_alpha   90.00
_cell.angle_beta   90.00
_cell.angle_gamma   90.00
#
_symmetry.space_group_name_H-M   'P 1'
#
loop_
_entity.id
_entity.type
_entity.pdbx_description
1 polymer ?
#
loop_
_entity_poly.entity_id
_entity_poly.type
_entity_poly.pdbx_seq_one_letter_code
_entity_poly.pdbx_strand_id
1 'polypeptide(L)'
;MLFITFTCKAFLCYYLYIEHRTYGDKSGILCKIYNKRQEEFCMTGIPFLIVFVLAIVAMIVMISKFKVHPFLSIMLVSLILGLLGGIPFVNTTDADGNTVNGIATVIGSGFSSTFTSIGIVIIFGAMIGTFLEGTGAALKLADMVVKLVGPKHPELAIELMGWVVSIPVFCDSGFVVLNPIRKALVKKTGASSVAMTVCLSAGLYASHVFIPPTPGPIAAANTLNVGDHLLFVMGLGVLVSIPALLGSYFYAKYIGKRVQAKDEANSGDVVASYEELVASYGKLPSGFMSLAPIIIPIILMAMSNVASILGWTGAALTIFTFLGTPIVALAIGVVFGIFLLVQSGMGDKLYDLTNDTLKTVGPILFVTAAGGVLGKVISSTSLVGFITENADSLQVIGIFFPFLLAAILKSAQGSSTVAITTTAGIMAPLMGALGMDSVAMSALCVMAIGAGAMTVSHANDSYFWVVTNFGEMTPDQGYKTQTLGTLVEGLCSMAGIFVISLFLH
;
A
#
# COMPACT_ATOMS: atom_id res chain seq x y z
N MET A 1 -36.98 -0.03 -0.53
CA MET A 1 -37.94 -0.90 0.18
C MET A 1 -37.24 -1.94 1.06
N LEU A 2 -36.26 -2.71 0.59
CA LEU A 2 -35.47 -3.65 1.42
C LEU A 2 -34.78 -2.98 2.62
N PHE A 3 -34.20 -1.81 2.45
CA PHE A 3 -33.46 -1.08 3.49
C PHE A 3 -34.38 -0.58 4.62
N ILE A 4 -35.61 -0.13 4.31
CA ILE A 4 -36.59 0.33 5.29
C ILE A 4 -37.15 -0.86 6.06
N THR A 5 -37.37 -2.00 5.42
CA THR A 5 -37.82 -3.23 6.09
C THR A 5 -36.75 -3.80 7.02
N PHE A 6 -35.46 -3.62 6.66
CA PHE A 6 -34.32 -4.06 7.44
C PHE A 6 -34.12 -3.19 8.67
N THR A 7 -34.20 -1.85 8.53
CA THR A 7 -34.13 -0.90 9.67
C THR A 7 -35.28 -1.05 10.65
N CYS A 8 -36.52 -1.22 10.19
CA CYS A 8 -37.66 -1.46 11.07
C CYS A 8 -37.55 -2.77 11.86
N LYS A 9 -37.01 -3.83 11.22
CA LYS A 9 -36.83 -5.12 11.91
C LYS A 9 -35.65 -5.10 12.89
N ALA A 10 -34.57 -4.42 12.56
CA ALA A 10 -33.43 -4.20 13.48
C ALA A 10 -33.85 -3.38 14.71
N PHE A 11 -34.67 -2.36 14.51
CA PHE A 11 -35.24 -1.54 15.61
C PHE A 11 -36.20 -2.33 16.49
N LEU A 12 -37.00 -3.22 15.92
CA LEU A 12 -37.90 -4.10 16.66
C LEU A 12 -37.12 -5.14 17.49
N CYS A 13 -36.04 -5.70 16.95
CA CYS A 13 -35.12 -6.61 17.68
C CYS A 13 -34.41 -5.88 18.82
N TYR A 14 -33.97 -4.64 18.61
CA TYR A 14 -33.35 -3.82 19.64
C TYR A 14 -34.35 -3.42 20.75
N TYR A 15 -35.60 -3.12 20.38
CA TYR A 15 -36.65 -2.82 21.33
C TYR A 15 -37.01 -4.05 22.21
N LEU A 16 -37.07 -5.23 21.61
CA LEU A 16 -37.28 -6.50 22.31
C LEU A 16 -36.12 -6.86 23.24
N TYR A 17 -34.89 -6.49 22.88
CA TYR A 17 -33.71 -6.65 23.74
C TYR A 17 -33.72 -5.73 24.96
N ILE A 18 -34.18 -4.48 24.82
CA ILE A 18 -34.32 -3.53 25.95
C ILE A 18 -35.41 -3.99 26.90
N GLU A 19 -36.54 -4.46 26.38
CA GLU A 19 -37.65 -5.00 27.18
C GLU A 19 -37.20 -6.24 27.99
N HIS A 20 -36.29 -7.05 27.43
CA HIS A 20 -35.69 -8.21 28.09
C HIS A 20 -34.89 -7.83 29.35
N ARG A 21 -34.17 -6.70 29.34
CA ARG A 21 -33.38 -6.24 30.48
C ARG A 21 -34.25 -5.80 31.68
N THR A 22 -35.52 -5.56 31.42
CA THR A 22 -36.49 -5.03 32.41
C THR A 22 -37.37 -6.12 33.03
N TYR A 23 -37.54 -7.28 32.36
CA TYR A 23 -38.44 -8.37 32.82
C TYR A 23 -37.71 -9.72 32.84
N GLY A 24 -37.11 -10.05 33.99
CA GLY A 24 -36.43 -11.34 34.21
C GLY A 24 -37.34 -12.55 33.97
N ASP A 25 -36.72 -13.68 33.54
CA ASP A 25 -37.24 -15.06 33.45
C ASP A 25 -37.96 -15.54 32.17
N LYS A 26 -38.19 -14.71 31.15
CA LYS A 26 -38.59 -15.20 29.81
C LYS A 26 -37.42 -15.29 28.83
N SER A 27 -36.20 -15.25 29.35
CA SER A 27 -34.95 -15.11 28.60
C SER A 27 -34.63 -16.26 27.61
N GLY A 28 -34.90 -17.48 28.03
CA GLY A 28 -34.60 -18.66 27.24
C GLY A 28 -35.40 -18.81 25.94
N ILE A 29 -36.68 -18.40 25.96
CA ILE A 29 -37.57 -18.52 24.81
C ILE A 29 -37.30 -17.41 23.80
N LEU A 30 -37.10 -16.17 24.26
CA LEU A 30 -36.80 -15.02 23.40
C LEU A 30 -35.41 -15.15 22.77
N CYS A 31 -34.41 -15.65 23.51
CA CYS A 31 -33.11 -15.95 22.99
C CYS A 31 -33.14 -17.08 21.93
N LYS A 32 -33.93 -18.13 22.13
CA LYS A 32 -34.15 -19.18 21.13
C LYS A 32 -34.87 -18.67 19.88
N ILE A 33 -35.88 -17.79 20.03
CA ILE A 33 -36.58 -17.18 18.89
C ILE A 33 -35.65 -16.22 18.14
N TYR A 34 -34.81 -15.47 18.86
CA TYR A 34 -33.81 -14.57 18.28
C TYR A 34 -32.76 -15.37 17.51
N ASN A 35 -32.17 -16.39 18.10
CA ASN A 35 -31.15 -17.24 17.44
C ASN A 35 -31.75 -17.99 16.24
N LYS A 36 -32.93 -18.54 16.34
CA LYS A 36 -33.65 -19.20 15.24
C LYS A 36 -33.95 -18.25 14.07
N ARG A 37 -34.34 -16.99 14.37
CA ARG A 37 -34.56 -15.97 13.32
C ARG A 37 -33.23 -15.46 12.71
N GLN A 38 -32.16 -15.46 13.47
CA GLN A 38 -30.84 -15.10 12.93
C GLN A 38 -30.32 -16.16 11.97
N GLU A 39 -30.52 -17.45 12.27
CA GLU A 39 -30.21 -18.56 11.36
C GLU A 39 -31.02 -18.48 10.05
N GLU A 40 -32.27 -18.03 10.09
CA GLU A 40 -33.10 -17.81 8.88
C GLU A 40 -32.63 -16.63 8.01
N PHE A 41 -31.85 -15.69 8.54
CA PHE A 41 -31.31 -14.52 7.82
C PHE A 41 -29.85 -14.65 7.42
N CYS A 42 -29.14 -15.64 7.96
CA CYS A 42 -27.74 -15.86 7.64
C CYS A 42 -27.60 -16.38 6.20
N MET A 43 -26.98 -15.56 5.35
CA MET A 43 -26.65 -16.00 3.99
C MET A 43 -25.38 -16.84 4.01
N THR A 44 -25.41 -17.99 3.36
CA THR A 44 -24.27 -18.92 3.23
C THR A 44 -24.11 -19.38 1.79
N GLY A 45 -22.97 -19.96 1.44
CA GLY A 45 -22.73 -20.54 0.13
C GLY A 45 -22.75 -19.54 -1.03
N ILE A 46 -23.23 -19.99 -2.20
CA ILE A 46 -23.27 -19.17 -3.44
C ILE A 46 -24.05 -17.86 -3.28
N PRO A 47 -25.25 -17.80 -2.63
CA PRO A 47 -25.95 -16.54 -2.39
C PRO A 47 -25.10 -15.49 -1.64
N PHE A 48 -24.36 -15.92 -0.62
CA PHE A 48 -23.49 -15.02 0.13
C PHE A 48 -22.26 -14.59 -0.69
N LEU A 49 -21.69 -15.46 -1.49
CA LEU A 49 -20.62 -15.11 -2.43
C LEU A 49 -21.07 -14.03 -3.44
N ILE A 50 -22.30 -14.16 -3.98
CA ILE A 50 -22.87 -13.13 -4.87
C ILE A 50 -23.03 -11.80 -4.12
N VAL A 51 -23.56 -11.81 -2.90
CA VAL A 51 -23.68 -10.61 -2.06
C VAL A 51 -22.34 -9.99 -1.77
N PHE A 52 -21.31 -10.79 -1.48
CA PHE A 52 -19.94 -10.33 -1.29
C PHE A 52 -19.41 -9.59 -2.54
N VAL A 53 -19.53 -10.19 -3.72
CA VAL A 53 -19.11 -9.56 -4.98
C VAL A 53 -19.88 -8.25 -5.24
N LEU A 54 -21.21 -8.27 -5.05
CA LEU A 54 -22.03 -7.06 -5.19
C LEU A 54 -21.65 -5.97 -4.17
N ALA A 55 -21.30 -6.34 -2.94
CA ALA A 55 -20.83 -5.39 -1.92
C ALA A 55 -19.49 -4.75 -2.30
N ILE A 56 -18.55 -5.52 -2.86
CA ILE A 56 -17.30 -4.97 -3.41
C ILE A 56 -17.57 -4.02 -4.57
N VAL A 57 -18.45 -4.39 -5.51
CA VAL A 57 -18.88 -3.50 -6.61
C VAL A 57 -19.54 -2.24 -6.08
N ALA A 58 -20.44 -2.35 -5.09
CA ALA A 58 -21.08 -1.21 -4.44
C ALA A 58 -20.05 -0.29 -3.77
N MET A 59 -19.04 -0.86 -3.07
CA MET A 59 -17.94 -0.11 -2.48
C MET A 59 -17.17 0.69 -3.54
N ILE A 60 -16.84 0.06 -4.67
CA ILE A 60 -16.15 0.71 -5.80
C ILE A 60 -17.01 1.87 -6.35
N VAL A 61 -18.29 1.66 -6.56
CA VAL A 61 -19.23 2.69 -7.05
C VAL A 61 -19.37 3.84 -6.06
N MET A 62 -19.46 3.55 -4.75
CA MET A 62 -19.50 4.58 -3.70
C MET A 62 -18.26 5.47 -3.75
N ILE A 63 -17.06 4.89 -3.89
CA ILE A 63 -15.80 5.63 -3.93
C ILE A 63 -15.67 6.39 -5.25
N SER A 64 -15.86 5.73 -6.40
CA SER A 64 -15.58 6.31 -7.72
C SER A 64 -16.66 7.30 -8.18
N LYS A 65 -17.95 6.92 -8.11
CA LYS A 65 -19.07 7.72 -8.66
C LYS A 65 -19.63 8.70 -7.64
N PHE A 66 -19.88 8.23 -6.39
CA PHE A 66 -20.46 9.08 -5.35
C PHE A 66 -19.41 9.85 -4.53
N LYS A 67 -18.10 9.62 -4.80
CA LYS A 67 -16.99 10.29 -4.11
C LYS A 67 -17.01 10.15 -2.58
N VAL A 68 -17.59 9.06 -2.08
CA VAL A 68 -17.58 8.73 -0.66
C VAL A 68 -16.14 8.36 -0.26
N HIS A 69 -15.69 8.86 0.89
CA HIS A 69 -14.34 8.56 1.37
C HIS A 69 -14.13 7.05 1.52
N PRO A 70 -12.97 6.48 1.08
CA PRO A 70 -12.70 5.03 1.14
C PRO A 70 -12.94 4.42 2.52
N PHE A 71 -12.48 5.08 3.59
CA PHE A 71 -12.72 4.66 4.97
C PHE A 71 -14.21 4.41 5.26
N LEU A 72 -15.08 5.37 4.92
CA LEU A 72 -16.53 5.25 5.18
C LEU A 72 -17.16 4.14 4.32
N SER A 73 -16.72 4.02 3.06
CA SER A 73 -17.23 2.99 2.15
C SER A 73 -16.89 1.59 2.63
N ILE A 74 -15.64 1.36 3.05
CA ILE A 74 -15.18 0.07 3.58
C ILE A 74 -15.92 -0.26 4.89
N MET A 75 -16.04 0.71 5.82
CA MET A 75 -16.71 0.51 7.09
C MET A 75 -18.20 0.16 6.91
N LEU A 76 -18.91 0.87 6.01
CA LEU A 76 -20.32 0.60 5.72
C LEU A 76 -20.50 -0.79 5.10
N VAL A 77 -19.67 -1.13 4.12
CA VAL A 77 -19.72 -2.44 3.46
C VAL A 77 -19.38 -3.55 4.46
N SER A 78 -18.40 -3.36 5.33
CA SER A 78 -18.06 -4.33 6.39
C SER A 78 -19.23 -4.57 7.33
N LEU A 79 -19.90 -3.50 7.76
CA LEU A 79 -21.09 -3.61 8.62
C LEU A 79 -22.21 -4.42 7.95
N ILE A 80 -22.53 -4.10 6.69
CA ILE A 80 -23.59 -4.78 5.94
C ILE A 80 -23.23 -6.25 5.70
N LEU A 81 -22.00 -6.53 5.24
CA LEU A 81 -21.54 -7.91 5.01
C LEU A 81 -21.54 -8.74 6.30
N GLY A 82 -21.08 -8.17 7.41
CA GLY A 82 -21.07 -8.87 8.68
C GLY A 82 -22.47 -9.26 9.15
N LEU A 83 -23.43 -8.35 9.03
CA LEU A 83 -24.81 -8.60 9.42
C LEU A 83 -25.51 -9.61 8.50
N LEU A 84 -25.28 -9.55 7.18
CA LEU A 84 -25.80 -10.52 6.20
C LEU A 84 -25.11 -11.88 6.30
N GLY A 85 -23.84 -11.90 6.70
CA GLY A 85 -23.04 -13.11 6.93
C GLY A 85 -23.26 -13.78 8.29
N GLY A 86 -24.24 -13.28 9.11
CA GLY A 86 -24.68 -13.92 10.35
C GLY A 86 -23.91 -13.51 11.60
N ILE A 87 -23.05 -12.47 11.55
CA ILE A 87 -22.41 -11.95 12.77
C ILE A 87 -23.50 -11.32 13.68
N PRO A 88 -23.58 -11.70 14.97
CA PRO A 88 -24.58 -11.18 15.89
C PRO A 88 -24.53 -9.66 16.04
N PHE A 89 -25.67 -9.01 16.29
CA PHE A 89 -25.71 -7.57 16.59
C PHE A 89 -24.96 -7.21 17.87
N VAL A 90 -25.03 -8.07 18.87
CA VAL A 90 -24.37 -7.93 20.17
C VAL A 90 -23.61 -9.21 20.51
N ASN A 91 -22.69 -9.12 21.47
CA ASN A 91 -21.99 -10.31 21.97
C ASN A 91 -23.03 -11.28 22.57
N THR A 92 -22.93 -12.55 22.19
CA THR A 92 -23.80 -13.65 22.65
C THR A 92 -22.94 -14.78 23.18
N THR A 93 -23.57 -15.83 23.69
CA THR A 93 -22.89 -17.05 24.14
C THR A 93 -23.46 -18.21 23.34
N ASP A 94 -22.59 -19.08 22.80
CA ASP A 94 -22.99 -20.29 22.08
C ASP A 94 -23.49 -21.39 23.02
N ALA A 95 -23.87 -22.52 22.46
CA ALA A 95 -24.40 -23.68 23.22
C ALA A 95 -23.34 -24.31 24.15
N ASP A 96 -22.04 -24.10 23.85
CA ASP A 96 -20.91 -24.64 24.61
C ASP A 96 -20.40 -23.65 25.68
N GLY A 97 -21.03 -22.46 25.81
CA GLY A 97 -20.68 -21.43 26.78
C GLY A 97 -19.60 -20.46 26.33
N ASN A 98 -19.14 -20.51 25.05
CA ASN A 98 -18.14 -19.60 24.52
C ASN A 98 -18.77 -18.27 24.10
N THR A 99 -18.03 -17.19 24.25
CA THR A 99 -18.46 -15.85 23.79
C THR A 99 -18.38 -15.76 22.26
N VAL A 100 -19.52 -15.49 21.61
CA VAL A 100 -19.60 -15.14 20.20
C VAL A 100 -19.65 -13.61 20.08
N ASN A 101 -18.64 -13.05 19.43
CA ASN A 101 -18.50 -11.60 19.30
C ASN A 101 -19.56 -11.01 18.37
N GLY A 102 -20.23 -9.96 18.85
CA GLY A 102 -21.14 -9.15 18.03
C GLY A 102 -20.39 -8.24 17.04
N ILE A 103 -21.13 -7.71 16.06
CA ILE A 103 -20.56 -6.93 14.94
C ILE A 103 -19.70 -5.75 15.41
N ALA A 104 -20.10 -5.04 16.46
CA ALA A 104 -19.32 -3.92 16.99
C ALA A 104 -17.96 -4.38 17.55
N THR A 105 -17.93 -5.52 18.25
CA THR A 105 -16.69 -6.12 18.78
C THR A 105 -15.80 -6.60 17.65
N VAL A 106 -16.34 -7.25 16.61
CA VAL A 106 -15.59 -7.71 15.42
C VAL A 106 -14.98 -6.51 14.69
N ILE A 107 -15.74 -5.45 14.44
CA ILE A 107 -15.25 -4.21 13.83
C ILE A 107 -14.15 -3.59 14.67
N GLY A 108 -14.38 -3.41 15.98
CA GLY A 108 -13.39 -2.83 16.90
C GLY A 108 -12.10 -3.64 16.96
N SER A 109 -12.18 -4.97 17.00
CA SER A 109 -11.00 -5.85 17.02
C SER A 109 -10.23 -5.82 15.70
N GLY A 110 -10.91 -5.79 14.55
CA GLY A 110 -10.27 -5.67 13.24
C GLY A 110 -9.52 -4.33 13.09
N PHE A 111 -10.13 -3.24 13.57
CA PHE A 111 -9.52 -1.91 13.57
C PHE A 111 -8.29 -1.86 14.49
N SER A 112 -8.44 -2.24 15.75
CA SER A 112 -7.36 -2.15 16.75
C SER A 112 -6.19 -3.07 16.44
N SER A 113 -6.44 -4.30 15.98
CA SER A 113 -5.37 -5.24 15.62
C SER A 113 -4.48 -4.69 14.51
N THR A 114 -5.08 -4.09 13.48
CA THR A 114 -4.34 -3.46 12.38
C THR A 114 -3.51 -2.27 12.88
N PHE A 115 -4.10 -1.39 13.68
CA PHE A 115 -3.37 -0.25 14.26
C PHE A 115 -2.19 -0.70 15.13
N THR A 116 -2.38 -1.74 15.94
CA THR A 116 -1.34 -2.29 16.82
C THR A 116 -0.18 -2.89 16.04
N SER A 117 -0.48 -3.62 14.96
CA SER A 117 0.56 -4.33 14.22
C SER A 117 1.39 -3.42 13.31
N ILE A 118 0.78 -2.42 12.67
CA ILE A 118 1.46 -1.66 11.60
C ILE A 118 1.48 -0.15 11.78
N GLY A 119 0.68 0.42 12.70
CA GLY A 119 0.53 1.88 12.80
C GLY A 119 1.86 2.59 13.02
N ILE A 120 2.66 2.14 13.99
CA ILE A 120 3.97 2.75 14.31
C ILE A 120 4.97 2.56 13.17
N VAL A 121 4.97 1.39 12.52
CA VAL A 121 5.87 1.06 11.41
C VAL A 121 5.64 2.01 10.21
N ILE A 122 4.38 2.26 9.87
CA ILE A 122 4.00 3.21 8.81
C ILE A 122 4.42 4.64 9.17
N ILE A 123 4.20 5.08 10.42
CA ILE A 123 4.58 6.43 10.88
C ILE A 123 6.09 6.62 10.78
N PHE A 124 6.89 5.69 11.31
CA PHE A 124 8.36 5.81 11.29
C PHE A 124 8.93 5.72 9.88
N GLY A 125 8.40 4.85 9.02
CA GLY A 125 8.80 4.80 7.61
C GLY A 125 8.56 6.12 6.89
N ALA A 126 7.38 6.73 7.08
CA ALA A 126 7.05 8.03 6.49
C ALA A 126 7.89 9.18 7.08
N MET A 127 8.20 9.15 8.39
CA MET A 127 9.08 10.15 9.02
C MET A 127 10.48 10.13 8.41
N ILE A 128 11.06 8.95 8.18
CA ILE A 128 12.33 8.82 7.49
C ILE A 128 12.26 9.50 6.12
N GLY A 129 11.23 9.22 5.33
CA GLY A 129 11.00 9.84 4.03
C GLY A 129 10.94 11.38 4.10
N THR A 130 10.11 11.92 5.00
CA THR A 130 9.95 13.36 5.20
C THR A 130 11.26 14.04 5.63
N PHE A 131 12.06 13.40 6.48
CA PHE A 131 13.35 13.97 6.93
C PHE A 131 14.39 13.96 5.80
N LEU A 132 14.43 12.91 4.98
CA LEU A 132 15.33 12.85 3.81
C LEU A 132 14.95 13.91 2.77
N GLU A 133 13.66 14.12 2.55
CA GLU A 133 13.13 15.12 1.64
C GLU A 133 13.47 16.54 2.13
N GLY A 134 13.15 16.86 3.37
CA GLY A 134 13.36 18.18 3.97
C GLY A 134 14.83 18.58 4.03
N THR A 135 15.77 17.65 4.23
CA THR A 135 17.21 17.93 4.36
C THR A 135 17.97 17.97 3.04
N GLY A 136 17.31 17.69 1.90
CA GLY A 136 18.00 17.54 0.61
C GLY A 136 18.79 16.23 0.48
N ALA A 137 18.66 15.29 1.43
CA ALA A 137 19.30 13.98 1.36
C ALA A 137 18.78 13.15 0.15
N ALA A 138 17.48 13.27 -0.16
CA ALA A 138 16.91 12.67 -1.37
C ALA A 138 17.60 13.16 -2.65
N LEU A 139 17.92 14.47 -2.72
CA LEU A 139 18.70 15.04 -3.82
C LEU A 139 20.13 14.52 -3.86
N LYS A 140 20.78 14.30 -2.69
CA LYS A 140 22.09 13.69 -2.59
C LYS A 140 22.12 12.25 -3.07
N LEU A 141 21.10 11.46 -2.74
CA LEU A 141 20.95 10.09 -3.23
C LEU A 141 20.80 10.07 -4.76
N ALA A 142 19.99 10.97 -5.30
CA ALA A 142 19.84 11.16 -6.74
C ALA A 142 21.17 11.48 -7.45
N ASP A 143 21.94 12.43 -6.90
CA ASP A 143 23.28 12.78 -7.42
C ASP A 143 24.22 11.56 -7.45
N MET A 144 24.19 10.73 -6.42
CA MET A 144 25.02 9.52 -6.37
C MET A 144 24.65 8.53 -7.48
N VAL A 145 23.37 8.30 -7.73
CA VAL A 145 22.91 7.38 -8.79
C VAL A 145 23.25 7.90 -10.18
N VAL A 146 23.00 9.20 -10.44
CA VAL A 146 23.35 9.81 -11.74
C VAL A 146 24.84 9.73 -12.03
N LYS A 147 25.70 9.91 -11.02
CA LYS A 147 27.14 9.76 -11.16
C LYS A 147 27.57 8.32 -11.42
N LEU A 148 26.87 7.34 -10.84
CA LEU A 148 27.17 5.92 -11.02
C LEU A 148 26.81 5.42 -12.42
N VAL A 149 25.63 5.79 -12.93
CA VAL A 149 25.13 5.36 -14.26
C VAL A 149 25.85 6.10 -15.40
N GLY A 150 26.21 7.36 -15.15
CA GLY A 150 26.90 8.21 -16.12
C GLY A 150 25.96 8.84 -17.18
N PRO A 151 26.50 9.75 -18.02
CA PRO A 151 25.71 10.59 -18.93
C PRO A 151 25.26 9.90 -20.23
N LYS A 152 25.76 8.67 -20.52
CA LYS A 152 25.46 7.96 -21.78
C LYS A 152 24.03 7.42 -21.86
N HIS A 153 23.39 7.15 -20.72
CA HIS A 153 22.05 6.59 -20.62
C HIS A 153 21.20 7.42 -19.66
N PRO A 154 20.84 8.67 -20.04
CA PRO A 154 20.17 9.59 -19.12
C PRO A 154 18.80 9.11 -18.69
N GLU A 155 18.05 8.43 -19.55
CA GLU A 155 16.75 7.86 -19.23
C GLU A 155 16.87 6.76 -18.15
N LEU A 156 17.86 5.88 -18.28
CA LEU A 156 18.12 4.85 -17.28
C LEU A 156 18.61 5.45 -15.96
N ALA A 157 19.45 6.49 -16.03
CA ALA A 157 19.94 7.18 -14.85
C ALA A 157 18.81 7.81 -14.04
N ILE A 158 17.86 8.47 -14.72
CA ILE A 158 16.73 9.12 -14.06
C ILE A 158 15.73 8.11 -13.50
N GLU A 159 15.52 6.98 -14.18
CA GLU A 159 14.65 5.89 -13.74
C GLU A 159 15.19 5.23 -12.47
N LEU A 160 16.46 4.83 -12.47
CA LEU A 160 17.12 4.26 -11.30
C LEU A 160 17.22 5.27 -10.14
N MET A 161 17.44 6.55 -10.45
CA MET A 161 17.40 7.61 -9.45
C MET A 161 16.03 7.67 -8.76
N GLY A 162 14.94 7.67 -9.54
CA GLY A 162 13.59 7.63 -9.00
C GLY A 162 13.35 6.40 -8.14
N TRP A 163 13.79 5.23 -8.63
CA TRP A 163 13.63 3.96 -7.93
C TRP A 163 14.35 3.94 -6.56
N VAL A 164 15.58 4.40 -6.49
CA VAL A 164 16.34 4.46 -5.23
C VAL A 164 15.74 5.47 -4.25
N VAL A 165 15.39 6.66 -4.74
CA VAL A 165 14.88 7.75 -3.89
C VAL A 165 13.50 7.41 -3.31
N SER A 166 12.63 6.75 -4.07
CA SER A 166 11.28 6.44 -3.61
C SER A 166 11.19 5.23 -2.67
N ILE A 167 12.29 4.57 -2.36
CA ILE A 167 12.27 3.53 -1.31
C ILE A 167 11.70 4.09 0.00
N PRO A 168 12.19 5.23 0.55
CA PRO A 168 11.59 5.85 1.73
C PRO A 168 10.66 7.03 1.42
N VAL A 169 10.65 7.58 0.20
CA VAL A 169 9.95 8.81 -0.17
C VAL A 169 8.70 8.49 -0.99
N PHE A 170 7.60 9.21 -0.76
CA PHE A 170 6.40 9.08 -1.57
C PHE A 170 6.67 9.47 -3.04
N CYS A 171 6.09 8.74 -3.99
CA CYS A 171 6.32 8.98 -5.41
C CYS A 171 5.90 10.40 -5.84
N ASP A 172 4.81 10.94 -5.29
CA ASP A 172 4.34 12.30 -5.58
C ASP A 172 5.40 13.35 -5.22
N SER A 173 5.85 13.37 -3.96
CA SER A 173 6.88 14.31 -3.49
C SER A 173 8.22 14.04 -4.14
N GLY A 174 8.60 12.77 -4.29
CA GLY A 174 9.84 12.38 -4.98
C GLY A 174 9.89 12.94 -6.41
N PHE A 175 8.76 12.92 -7.14
CA PHE A 175 8.69 13.48 -8.48
C PHE A 175 8.92 15.00 -8.47
N VAL A 176 8.25 15.72 -7.55
CA VAL A 176 8.40 17.18 -7.42
C VAL A 176 9.86 17.57 -7.11
N VAL A 177 10.48 16.88 -6.13
CA VAL A 177 11.87 17.14 -5.70
C VAL A 177 12.88 16.83 -6.80
N LEU A 178 12.65 15.77 -7.58
CA LEU A 178 13.59 15.30 -8.60
C LEU A 178 13.35 15.91 -9.99
N ASN A 179 12.20 16.54 -10.23
CA ASN A 179 11.87 17.14 -11.52
C ASN A 179 12.86 18.22 -12.01
N PRO A 180 13.42 19.11 -11.15
CA PRO A 180 14.48 20.03 -11.58
C PRO A 180 15.72 19.31 -12.10
N ILE A 181 16.10 18.16 -11.49
CA ILE A 181 17.21 17.33 -11.98
C ILE A 181 16.88 16.74 -13.36
N ARG A 182 15.65 16.24 -13.54
CA ARG A 182 15.16 15.77 -14.83
C ARG A 182 15.31 16.84 -15.90
N LYS A 183 14.82 18.08 -15.63
CA LYS A 183 14.93 19.21 -16.56
C LYS A 183 16.40 19.54 -16.89
N ALA A 184 17.26 19.59 -15.88
CA ALA A 184 18.70 19.84 -16.08
C ALA A 184 19.38 18.75 -16.94
N LEU A 185 19.04 17.48 -16.71
CA LEU A 185 19.55 16.36 -17.52
C LEU A 185 19.04 16.39 -18.95
N VAL A 186 17.75 16.69 -19.19
CA VAL A 186 17.20 16.91 -20.54
C VAL A 186 17.99 17.96 -21.29
N LYS A 187 18.22 19.13 -20.68
CA LYS A 187 19.01 20.21 -21.28
C LYS A 187 20.45 19.81 -21.57
N LYS A 188 21.09 19.08 -20.67
CA LYS A 188 22.50 18.68 -20.80
C LYS A 188 22.72 17.60 -21.86
N THR A 189 21.76 16.66 -21.99
CA THR A 189 21.92 15.47 -22.81
C THR A 189 21.16 15.52 -24.14
N GLY A 190 20.19 16.44 -24.28
CA GLY A 190 19.28 16.49 -25.42
C GLY A 190 18.30 15.32 -25.51
N ALA A 191 18.14 14.55 -24.41
CA ALA A 191 17.17 13.46 -24.34
C ALA A 191 15.73 14.00 -24.34
N SER A 192 14.77 13.19 -24.80
CA SER A 192 13.35 13.58 -24.79
C SER A 192 12.86 13.83 -23.38
N SER A 193 12.28 15.02 -23.14
CA SER A 193 11.67 15.40 -21.86
C SER A 193 10.57 14.43 -21.46
N VAL A 194 9.74 13.99 -22.41
CA VAL A 194 8.67 12.99 -22.17
C VAL A 194 9.27 11.65 -21.75
N ALA A 195 10.31 11.15 -22.43
CA ALA A 195 10.96 9.89 -22.06
C ALA A 195 11.53 9.97 -20.63
N MET A 196 12.21 11.08 -20.31
CA MET A 196 12.78 11.31 -18.97
C MET A 196 11.69 11.43 -17.89
N THR A 197 10.54 12.04 -18.23
CA THR A 197 9.38 12.15 -17.33
C THR A 197 8.80 10.77 -17.01
N VAL A 198 8.58 9.93 -18.03
CA VAL A 198 8.03 8.58 -17.85
C VAL A 198 9.01 7.70 -17.09
N CYS A 199 10.31 7.74 -17.40
CA CYS A 199 11.34 7.00 -16.67
C CYS A 199 11.40 7.41 -15.19
N LEU A 200 11.40 8.72 -14.88
CA LEU A 200 11.38 9.19 -13.50
C LEU A 200 10.14 8.70 -12.78
N SER A 201 8.99 8.84 -13.42
CA SER A 201 7.70 8.40 -12.85
C SER A 201 7.70 6.90 -12.56
N ALA A 202 8.13 6.09 -13.49
CA ALA A 202 8.17 4.63 -13.33
C ALA A 202 9.13 4.21 -12.21
N GLY A 203 10.34 4.76 -12.17
CA GLY A 203 11.30 4.48 -11.10
C GLY A 203 10.71 4.76 -9.72
N LEU A 204 10.12 5.95 -9.53
CA LEU A 204 9.48 6.33 -8.28
C LEU A 204 8.30 5.40 -7.93
N TYR A 205 7.48 5.04 -8.91
CA TYR A 205 6.27 4.29 -8.67
C TYR A 205 6.53 2.82 -8.36
N ALA A 206 7.48 2.20 -9.07
CA ALA A 206 7.88 0.80 -8.81
C ALA A 206 8.33 0.60 -7.36
N SER A 207 9.24 1.42 -6.84
CA SER A 207 9.68 1.26 -5.45
C SER A 207 8.61 1.64 -4.45
N HIS A 208 7.77 2.64 -4.75
CA HIS A 208 6.66 3.05 -3.88
C HIS A 208 5.65 1.91 -3.62
N VAL A 209 5.37 1.07 -4.61
CA VAL A 209 4.36 0.00 -4.49
C VAL A 209 4.95 -1.37 -4.14
N PHE A 210 6.26 -1.58 -4.33
CA PHE A 210 6.88 -2.88 -4.09
C PHE A 210 7.79 -2.92 -2.88
N ILE A 211 8.42 -1.80 -2.51
CA ILE A 211 9.54 -1.85 -1.57
C ILE A 211 9.18 -1.16 -0.24
N PRO A 212 9.07 -1.90 0.88
CA PRO A 212 9.10 -1.28 2.20
C PRO A 212 10.35 -0.38 2.37
N PRO A 213 10.29 0.73 3.14
CA PRO A 213 9.31 1.07 4.16
C PRO A 213 8.14 1.95 3.70
N THR A 214 7.83 2.04 2.41
CA THR A 214 6.61 2.75 1.99
C THR A 214 5.34 2.15 2.61
N PRO A 215 4.33 2.97 2.95
CA PRO A 215 3.17 2.53 3.74
C PRO A 215 2.35 1.40 3.11
N GLY A 216 2.17 1.42 1.79
CA GLY A 216 1.39 0.41 1.07
C GLY A 216 1.94 -1.01 1.23
N PRO A 217 3.18 -1.28 0.79
CA PRO A 217 3.82 -2.59 0.93
C PRO A 217 3.92 -3.08 2.38
N ILE A 218 4.25 -2.18 3.33
CA ILE A 218 4.28 -2.54 4.76
C ILE A 218 2.91 -3.00 5.23
N ALA A 219 1.86 -2.24 4.90
CA ALA A 219 0.50 -2.56 5.32
C ALA A 219 0.05 -3.91 4.75
N ALA A 220 0.30 -4.15 3.45
CA ALA A 220 -0.02 -5.42 2.81
C ALA A 220 0.77 -6.59 3.42
N ALA A 221 2.09 -6.43 3.61
CA ALA A 221 2.93 -7.47 4.20
C ALA A 221 2.44 -7.89 5.60
N ASN A 222 2.11 -6.92 6.45
CA ASN A 222 1.57 -7.22 7.78
C ASN A 222 0.18 -7.84 7.71
N THR A 223 -0.70 -7.32 6.86
CA THR A 223 -2.07 -7.83 6.70
C THR A 223 -2.08 -9.27 6.18
N LEU A 224 -1.12 -9.64 5.34
CA LEU A 224 -0.95 -10.99 4.79
C LEU A 224 0.02 -11.88 5.62
N ASN A 225 0.32 -11.50 6.87
CA ASN A 225 1.13 -12.25 7.83
C ASN A 225 2.59 -12.52 7.39
N VAL A 226 3.17 -11.60 6.59
CA VAL A 226 4.60 -11.62 6.23
C VAL A 226 5.36 -10.38 6.73
N GLY A 227 4.79 -9.67 7.70
CA GLY A 227 5.40 -8.49 8.32
C GLY A 227 6.71 -8.79 9.05
N ASP A 228 6.87 -9.97 9.63
CA ASP A 228 8.12 -10.42 10.25
C ASP A 228 9.20 -10.79 9.21
N HIS A 229 8.84 -10.90 7.94
CA HIS A 229 9.72 -11.23 6.83
C HIS A 229 9.93 -10.04 5.87
N LEU A 230 9.89 -8.80 6.38
CA LEU A 230 9.98 -7.58 5.54
C LEU A 230 11.23 -7.55 4.65
N LEU A 231 12.37 -8.08 5.12
CA LEU A 231 13.57 -8.17 4.29
C LEU A 231 13.35 -9.05 3.06
N PHE A 232 12.62 -10.18 3.21
CA PHE A 232 12.27 -11.04 2.09
C PHE A 232 11.31 -10.34 1.13
N VAL A 233 10.29 -9.64 1.65
CA VAL A 233 9.37 -8.82 0.86
C VAL A 233 10.12 -7.73 0.10
N MET A 234 11.10 -7.05 0.73
CA MET A 234 11.97 -6.05 0.06
C MET A 234 12.79 -6.68 -1.05
N GLY A 235 13.42 -7.82 -0.81
CA GLY A 235 14.22 -8.53 -1.82
C GLY A 235 13.38 -8.95 -3.02
N LEU A 236 12.17 -9.45 -2.77
CA LEU A 236 11.21 -9.79 -3.82
C LEU A 236 10.73 -8.54 -4.57
N GLY A 237 10.49 -7.42 -3.85
CA GLY A 237 10.15 -6.13 -4.43
C GLY A 237 11.23 -5.59 -5.38
N VAL A 238 12.50 -5.72 -5.00
CA VAL A 238 13.64 -5.41 -5.89
C VAL A 238 13.61 -6.29 -7.14
N LEU A 239 13.40 -7.59 -6.99
CA LEU A 239 13.37 -8.52 -8.10
C LEU A 239 12.20 -8.23 -9.07
N VAL A 240 11.00 -7.97 -8.55
CA VAL A 240 9.80 -7.63 -9.34
C VAL A 240 9.90 -6.25 -9.98
N SER A 241 10.67 -5.33 -9.39
CA SER A 241 10.94 -4.02 -10.02
C SER A 241 11.72 -4.15 -11.32
N ILE A 242 12.52 -5.20 -11.51
CA ILE A 242 13.34 -5.35 -12.74
C ILE A 242 12.48 -5.41 -14.00
N PRO A 243 11.52 -6.33 -14.16
CA PRO A 243 10.65 -6.35 -15.34
C PRO A 243 9.78 -5.09 -15.44
N ALA A 244 9.36 -4.48 -14.31
CA ALA A 244 8.65 -3.22 -14.29
C ALA A 244 9.43 -2.10 -14.96
N LEU A 245 10.65 -1.85 -14.48
CA LEU A 245 11.56 -0.81 -14.98
C LEU A 245 11.97 -1.08 -16.43
N LEU A 246 12.29 -2.31 -16.80
CA LEU A 246 12.59 -2.64 -18.19
C LEU A 246 11.43 -2.33 -19.12
N GLY A 247 10.20 -2.71 -18.74
CA GLY A 247 8.99 -2.42 -19.53
C GLY A 247 8.77 -0.92 -19.71
N SER A 248 8.85 -0.16 -18.62
CA SER A 248 8.69 1.29 -18.63
C SER A 248 9.80 2.01 -19.39
N TYR A 249 11.04 1.58 -19.25
CA TYR A 249 12.18 2.13 -20.00
C TYR A 249 11.97 2.04 -21.52
N PHE A 250 11.61 0.85 -22.02
CA PHE A 250 11.34 0.68 -23.44
C PHE A 250 10.12 1.47 -23.91
N TYR A 251 9.06 1.49 -23.08
CA TYR A 251 7.89 2.30 -23.37
C TYR A 251 8.22 3.79 -23.38
N ALA A 252 8.98 4.29 -22.43
CA ALA A 252 9.42 5.67 -22.36
C ALA A 252 10.18 6.10 -23.60
N LYS A 253 11.12 5.28 -24.08
CA LYS A 253 11.85 5.54 -25.33
C LYS A 253 10.97 5.51 -26.58
N TYR A 254 9.95 4.68 -26.58
CA TYR A 254 8.97 4.63 -27.66
C TYR A 254 8.08 5.87 -27.69
N ILE A 255 7.49 6.24 -26.54
CA ILE A 255 6.53 7.34 -26.47
C ILE A 255 7.22 8.71 -26.56
N GLY A 256 8.44 8.84 -26.04
CA GLY A 256 9.23 10.06 -26.13
C GLY A 256 9.62 10.47 -27.57
N LYS A 257 9.55 9.55 -28.53
CA LYS A 257 9.70 9.87 -29.96
C LYS A 257 8.41 10.36 -30.61
N ARG A 258 7.26 10.23 -29.95
CA ARG A 258 5.93 10.48 -30.52
C ARG A 258 5.16 11.61 -29.85
N VAL A 259 5.50 11.92 -28.61
CA VAL A 259 4.90 12.98 -27.81
C VAL A 259 5.99 13.95 -27.42
N GLN A 260 5.75 15.24 -27.58
CA GLN A 260 6.64 16.34 -27.20
C GLN A 260 5.99 17.15 -26.09
N ALA A 261 6.69 17.37 -24.99
CA ALA A 261 6.26 18.27 -23.92
C ALA A 261 6.56 19.74 -24.25
N LYS A 262 5.92 20.66 -23.54
CA LYS A 262 6.08 22.11 -23.78
C LYS A 262 7.52 22.58 -23.53
N ASP A 263 8.23 21.98 -22.57
CA ASP A 263 9.62 22.32 -22.25
C ASP A 263 10.62 21.93 -23.35
N GLU A 264 10.29 20.98 -24.22
CA GLU A 264 11.06 20.70 -25.44
C GLU A 264 10.89 21.79 -26.52
N ALA A 265 9.71 22.44 -26.53
CA ALA A 265 9.44 23.50 -27.50
C ALA A 265 10.03 24.88 -27.10
N ASN A 266 10.21 25.12 -25.81
CA ASN A 266 10.68 26.38 -25.23
C ASN A 266 12.11 26.24 -24.65
N SER A 267 13.09 25.96 -25.50
CA SER A 267 14.51 25.83 -25.13
C SER A 267 15.20 27.14 -24.64
N GLY A 268 14.40 28.20 -24.43
CA GLY A 268 14.89 29.51 -24.01
C GLY A 268 14.74 29.88 -22.53
N ASP A 269 13.95 29.15 -21.76
CA ASP A 269 13.78 29.47 -20.33
C ASP A 269 15.01 29.00 -19.52
N VAL A 270 15.49 29.90 -18.65
CA VAL A 270 16.65 29.68 -17.76
C VAL A 270 16.28 28.61 -16.73
N VAL A 271 16.45 27.34 -17.11
CA VAL A 271 16.51 26.28 -16.11
C VAL A 271 17.88 26.40 -15.44
N ALA A 272 17.91 26.62 -14.13
CA ALA A 272 19.13 26.57 -13.33
C ALA A 272 19.92 25.31 -13.69
N SER A 273 21.23 25.44 -13.88
CA SER A 273 22.07 24.28 -14.10
C SER A 273 21.93 23.31 -12.91
N TYR A 274 22.26 22.03 -13.11
CA TYR A 274 22.25 21.06 -12.02
C TYR A 274 23.10 21.56 -10.82
N GLU A 275 24.23 22.19 -11.11
CA GLU A 275 25.13 22.77 -10.14
C GLU A 275 24.47 23.96 -9.37
N GLU A 276 23.72 24.81 -10.05
CA GLU A 276 22.95 25.90 -9.43
C GLU A 276 21.80 25.38 -8.57
N LEU A 277 21.13 24.32 -9.03
CA LEU A 277 20.11 23.65 -8.24
C LEU A 277 20.68 23.05 -6.95
N VAL A 278 21.79 22.32 -7.02
CA VAL A 278 22.49 21.79 -5.85
C VAL A 278 22.95 22.93 -4.94
N ALA A 279 23.46 24.03 -5.52
CA ALA A 279 23.87 25.21 -4.75
C ALA A 279 22.72 25.91 -4.04
N SER A 280 21.50 25.90 -4.59
CA SER A 280 20.30 26.48 -3.96
C SER A 280 19.89 25.77 -2.67
N TYR A 281 20.19 24.47 -2.53
CA TYR A 281 20.00 23.70 -1.28
C TYR A 281 21.16 23.93 -0.29
N GLY A 282 22.20 24.69 -0.66
CA GLY A 282 23.39 24.90 0.15
C GLY A 282 24.26 23.63 0.21
N LYS A 283 24.83 23.35 1.37
CA LYS A 283 25.68 22.18 1.57
C LYS A 283 24.85 20.92 1.76
N LEU A 284 24.74 20.10 0.71
CA LEU A 284 24.07 18.81 0.81
C LEU A 284 24.73 17.90 1.87
N PRO A 285 23.94 17.04 2.56
CA PRO A 285 24.48 16.06 3.48
C PRO A 285 25.50 15.12 2.81
N SER A 286 26.35 14.48 3.63
CA SER A 286 27.25 13.45 3.11
C SER A 286 26.44 12.23 2.60
N GLY A 287 26.97 11.50 1.62
CA GLY A 287 26.31 10.31 1.07
C GLY A 287 26.00 9.26 2.13
N PHE A 288 26.92 9.06 3.10
CA PHE A 288 26.71 8.14 4.22
C PHE A 288 25.51 8.58 5.09
N MET A 289 25.45 9.84 5.49
CA MET A 289 24.35 10.36 6.33
C MET A 289 23.01 10.36 5.58
N SER A 290 23.02 10.54 4.25
CA SER A 290 21.80 10.44 3.43
C SER A 290 21.29 8.99 3.32
N LEU A 291 22.19 8.00 3.35
CA LEU A 291 21.84 6.57 3.27
C LEU A 291 21.50 5.97 4.65
N ALA A 292 22.09 6.48 5.73
CA ALA A 292 22.02 5.87 7.06
C ALA A 292 20.58 5.63 7.56
N PRO A 293 19.63 6.59 7.45
CA PRO A 293 18.25 6.39 7.89
C PRO A 293 17.52 5.23 7.18
N ILE A 294 17.97 4.86 5.98
CA ILE A 294 17.39 3.78 5.15
C ILE A 294 18.15 2.47 5.41
N ILE A 295 19.47 2.50 5.26
CA ILE A 295 20.30 1.29 5.22
C ILE A 295 20.45 0.66 6.60
N ILE A 296 20.51 1.47 7.67
CA ILE A 296 20.69 0.93 9.01
C ILE A 296 19.51 0.07 9.46
N PRO A 297 18.25 0.47 9.33
CA PRO A 297 17.10 -0.42 9.57
C PRO A 297 17.18 -1.74 8.78
N ILE A 298 17.54 -1.67 7.50
CA ILE A 298 17.66 -2.85 6.63
C ILE A 298 18.74 -3.79 7.16
N ILE A 299 19.92 -3.26 7.53
CA ILE A 299 21.01 -4.07 8.10
C ILE A 299 20.58 -4.73 9.41
N LEU A 300 19.88 -4.00 10.29
CA LEU A 300 19.41 -4.55 11.57
C LEU A 300 18.42 -5.69 11.36
N MET A 301 17.45 -5.53 10.46
CA MET A 301 16.50 -6.60 10.08
C MET A 301 17.22 -7.80 9.46
N ALA A 302 18.20 -7.55 8.56
CA ALA A 302 19.00 -8.60 7.95
C ALA A 302 19.81 -9.39 8.97
N MET A 303 20.45 -8.69 9.92
CA MET A 303 21.25 -9.32 10.99
C MET A 303 20.38 -10.18 11.92
N SER A 304 19.16 -9.77 12.22
CA SER A 304 18.19 -10.59 12.97
C SER A 304 17.91 -11.91 12.26
N ASN A 305 17.63 -11.87 10.95
CA ASN A 305 17.39 -13.06 10.16
C ASN A 305 18.64 -13.97 10.08
N VAL A 306 19.81 -13.38 9.85
CA VAL A 306 21.09 -14.12 9.84
C VAL A 306 21.38 -14.78 11.19
N ALA A 307 21.16 -14.07 12.29
CA ALA A 307 21.34 -14.63 13.64
C ALA A 307 20.44 -15.86 13.87
N SER A 308 19.19 -15.80 13.41
CA SER A 308 18.24 -16.92 13.50
C SER A 308 18.65 -18.11 12.62
N ILE A 309 19.07 -17.86 11.36
CA ILE A 309 19.50 -18.90 10.41
C ILE A 309 20.79 -19.59 10.89
N LEU A 310 21.73 -18.83 11.45
CA LEU A 310 22.99 -19.37 11.99
C LEU A 310 22.84 -20.05 13.36
N GLY A 311 21.61 -20.10 13.90
CA GLY A 311 21.32 -20.77 15.16
C GLY A 311 21.98 -20.10 16.39
N TRP A 312 22.16 -18.77 16.36
CA TRP A 312 22.66 -18.05 17.53
C TRP A 312 21.73 -18.27 18.73
N THR A 313 22.27 -18.23 19.94
CA THR A 313 21.52 -18.47 21.17
C THR A 313 21.86 -17.44 22.25
N GLY A 314 21.06 -17.39 23.32
CA GLY A 314 21.30 -16.52 24.46
C GLY A 314 21.18 -15.04 24.12
N ALA A 315 21.93 -14.21 24.83
CA ALA A 315 21.86 -12.75 24.79
C ALA A 315 22.10 -12.18 23.34
N ALA A 316 22.97 -12.81 22.58
CA ALA A 316 23.27 -12.35 21.21
C ALA A 316 22.04 -12.46 20.32
N LEU A 317 21.36 -13.62 20.29
CA LEU A 317 20.12 -13.79 19.53
C LEU A 317 19.06 -12.78 20.00
N THR A 318 18.85 -12.64 21.31
CA THR A 318 17.85 -11.72 21.86
C THR A 318 18.10 -10.28 21.43
N ILE A 319 19.35 -9.80 21.48
CA ILE A 319 19.71 -8.43 21.09
C ILE A 319 19.44 -8.21 19.59
N PHE A 320 19.90 -9.12 18.72
CA PHE A 320 19.71 -8.94 17.28
C PHE A 320 18.25 -9.10 16.85
N THR A 321 17.50 -10.01 17.48
CA THR A 321 16.05 -10.13 17.23
C THR A 321 15.32 -8.85 17.67
N PHE A 322 15.65 -8.29 18.84
CA PHE A 322 15.08 -7.02 19.29
C PHE A 322 15.39 -5.87 18.35
N LEU A 323 16.67 -5.67 17.99
CA LEU A 323 17.10 -4.59 17.10
C LEU A 323 16.55 -4.74 15.67
N GLY A 324 16.36 -5.98 15.21
CA GLY A 324 15.81 -6.27 13.89
C GLY A 324 14.27 -6.31 13.82
N THR A 325 13.57 -6.16 14.97
CA THR A 325 12.12 -5.98 14.95
C THR A 325 11.78 -4.71 14.16
N PRO A 326 10.85 -4.73 13.19
CA PRO A 326 10.60 -3.61 12.28
C PRO A 326 10.38 -2.27 12.97
N ILE A 327 9.61 -2.24 14.07
CA ILE A 327 9.37 -1.02 14.86
C ILE A 327 10.69 -0.47 15.42
N VAL A 328 11.55 -1.32 16.00
CA VAL A 328 12.81 -0.90 16.62
C VAL A 328 13.82 -0.46 15.56
N ALA A 329 13.95 -1.25 14.49
CA ALA A 329 14.84 -0.93 13.39
C ALA A 329 14.50 0.43 12.74
N LEU A 330 13.21 0.68 12.46
CA LEU A 330 12.76 1.95 11.90
C LEU A 330 12.85 3.10 12.92
N ALA A 331 12.62 2.87 14.21
CA ALA A 331 12.88 3.88 15.25
C ALA A 331 14.35 4.34 15.23
N ILE A 332 15.29 3.40 15.07
CA ILE A 332 16.72 3.73 14.91
C ILE A 332 16.94 4.52 13.63
N GLY A 333 16.28 4.16 12.52
CA GLY A 333 16.29 4.94 11.28
C GLY A 333 15.81 6.38 11.47
N VAL A 334 14.73 6.58 12.24
CA VAL A 334 14.22 7.92 12.63
C VAL A 334 15.26 8.70 13.42
N VAL A 335 15.96 8.07 14.37
CA VAL A 335 17.06 8.71 15.12
C VAL A 335 18.15 9.20 14.17
N PHE A 336 18.58 8.39 13.19
CA PHE A 336 19.52 8.85 12.16
C PHE A 336 18.95 9.98 11.29
N GLY A 337 17.64 9.96 11.00
CA GLY A 337 16.95 11.07 10.33
C GLY A 337 16.97 12.36 11.16
N ILE A 338 16.80 12.29 12.46
CA ILE A 338 16.92 13.44 13.37
C ILE A 338 18.37 13.96 13.40
N PHE A 339 19.36 13.08 13.45
CA PHE A 339 20.77 13.48 13.35
C PHE A 339 21.04 14.22 12.02
N LEU A 340 20.47 13.70 10.92
CA LEU A 340 20.56 14.33 9.63
C LEU A 340 19.94 15.73 9.62
N LEU A 341 18.76 15.94 10.22
CA LEU A 341 18.12 17.25 10.39
C LEU A 341 19.00 18.23 11.16
N VAL A 342 19.53 17.80 12.30
CA VAL A 342 20.41 18.63 13.14
C VAL A 342 21.69 19.03 12.38
N GLN A 343 22.32 18.06 11.70
CA GLN A 343 23.53 18.31 10.91
C GLN A 343 23.29 19.25 9.72
N SER A 344 22.07 19.24 9.16
CA SER A 344 21.64 20.13 8.07
C SER A 344 21.18 21.50 8.56
N GLY A 345 21.28 21.78 9.86
CA GLY A 345 20.84 23.06 10.45
C GLY A 345 19.31 23.23 10.51
N MET A 346 18.55 22.13 10.42
CA MET A 346 17.09 22.14 10.39
C MET A 346 16.46 21.47 11.64
N GLY A 347 17.21 21.36 12.73
CA GLY A 347 16.74 20.72 13.97
C GLY A 347 15.50 21.40 14.57
N ASP A 348 15.35 22.70 14.38
CA ASP A 348 14.19 23.51 14.78
C ASP A 348 12.91 23.11 14.06
N LYS A 349 13.00 22.55 12.86
CA LYS A 349 11.86 22.10 12.05
C LYS A 349 11.37 20.68 12.39
N LEU A 350 12.00 20.00 13.33
CA LEU A 350 11.63 18.63 13.70
C LEU A 350 10.15 18.49 14.07
N TYR A 351 9.64 19.44 14.86
CA TYR A 351 8.23 19.42 15.28
C TYR A 351 7.28 19.59 14.09
N ASP A 352 7.54 20.54 13.20
CA ASP A 352 6.68 20.81 12.05
C ASP A 352 6.70 19.65 11.04
N LEU A 353 7.90 19.13 10.71
CA LEU A 353 8.05 17.97 9.82
C LEU A 353 7.37 16.72 10.39
N THR A 354 7.43 16.51 11.70
CA THR A 354 6.72 15.42 12.36
C THR A 354 5.20 15.59 12.22
N ASN A 355 4.66 16.79 12.49
CA ASN A 355 3.23 17.07 12.34
C ASN A 355 2.75 16.89 10.90
N ASP A 356 3.51 17.34 9.92
CA ASP A 356 3.17 17.21 8.51
C ASP A 356 3.20 15.75 8.06
N THR A 357 4.15 14.97 8.56
CA THR A 357 4.16 13.51 8.38
C THR A 357 2.89 12.88 8.95
N LEU A 358 2.51 13.20 10.19
CA LEU A 358 1.31 12.64 10.83
C LEU A 358 0.02 13.02 10.09
N LYS A 359 -0.09 14.24 9.57
CA LYS A 359 -1.22 14.68 8.73
C LYS A 359 -1.30 13.86 7.43
N THR A 360 -0.15 13.61 6.80
CA THR A 360 -0.06 12.83 5.54
C THR A 360 -0.39 11.37 5.76
N VAL A 361 0.10 10.78 6.85
CA VAL A 361 -0.03 9.34 7.17
C VAL A 361 -1.40 9.02 7.79
N GLY A 362 -2.03 9.97 8.48
CA GLY A 362 -3.30 9.76 9.17
C GLY A 362 -4.38 9.09 8.28
N PRO A 363 -4.73 9.66 7.14
CA PRO A 363 -5.70 9.05 6.21
C PRO A 363 -5.30 7.62 5.77
N ILE A 364 -4.00 7.38 5.55
CA ILE A 364 -3.48 6.06 5.16
C ILE A 364 -3.75 5.04 6.28
N LEU A 365 -3.42 5.39 7.52
CA LEU A 365 -3.64 4.53 8.69
C LEU A 365 -5.11 4.17 8.87
N PHE A 366 -6.02 5.15 8.75
CA PHE A 366 -7.45 4.91 8.92
C PHE A 366 -8.02 4.01 7.81
N VAL A 367 -7.61 4.20 6.56
CA VAL A 367 -8.06 3.33 5.45
C VAL A 367 -7.48 1.92 5.59
N THR A 368 -6.22 1.80 6.01
CA THR A 368 -5.59 0.50 6.29
C THR A 368 -6.32 -0.25 7.41
N ALA A 369 -6.64 0.45 8.50
CA ALA A 369 -7.42 -0.12 9.59
C ALA A 369 -8.84 -0.55 9.16
N ALA A 370 -9.50 0.22 8.29
CA ALA A 370 -10.79 -0.17 7.71
C ALA A 370 -10.66 -1.45 6.85
N GLY A 371 -9.56 -1.58 6.08
CA GLY A 371 -9.23 -2.82 5.36
C GLY A 371 -9.12 -4.03 6.29
N GLY A 372 -8.45 -3.85 7.44
CA GLY A 372 -8.38 -4.87 8.50
C GLY A 372 -9.74 -5.21 9.11
N VAL A 373 -10.63 -4.22 9.26
CA VAL A 373 -12.02 -4.46 9.67
C VAL A 373 -12.73 -5.35 8.65
N LEU A 374 -12.64 -5.03 7.36
CA LEU A 374 -13.26 -5.82 6.30
C LEU A 374 -12.74 -7.26 6.31
N GLY A 375 -11.41 -7.45 6.41
CA GLY A 375 -10.79 -8.76 6.53
C GLY A 375 -11.28 -9.55 7.75
N LYS A 376 -11.38 -8.88 8.93
CA LYS A 376 -11.88 -9.50 10.15
C LYS A 376 -13.35 -9.89 10.05
N VAL A 377 -14.19 -9.04 9.46
CA VAL A 377 -15.60 -9.34 9.20
C VAL A 377 -15.74 -10.55 8.27
N ILE A 378 -15.02 -10.56 7.12
CA ILE A 378 -15.04 -11.68 6.17
C ILE A 378 -14.64 -12.98 6.87
N SER A 379 -13.54 -12.97 7.65
CA SER A 379 -13.06 -14.15 8.38
C SER A 379 -14.02 -14.64 9.48
N SER A 380 -14.92 -13.79 9.93
CA SER A 380 -15.96 -14.12 10.95
C SER A 380 -17.27 -14.59 10.32
N THR A 381 -17.35 -14.71 8.99
CA THR A 381 -18.52 -15.23 8.26
C THR A 381 -18.25 -16.62 7.68
N SER A 382 -19.29 -17.26 7.17
CA SER A 382 -19.17 -18.58 6.49
C SER A 382 -18.47 -18.51 5.11
N LEU A 383 -18.12 -17.32 4.62
CA LEU A 383 -17.58 -17.14 3.27
C LEU A 383 -16.24 -17.87 3.09
N VAL A 384 -15.36 -17.77 4.09
CA VAL A 384 -14.03 -18.43 4.01
C VAL A 384 -14.18 -19.93 3.95
N GLY A 385 -15.04 -20.52 4.80
CA GLY A 385 -15.34 -21.97 4.76
C GLY A 385 -15.85 -22.41 3.39
N PHE A 386 -16.83 -21.68 2.84
CA PHE A 386 -17.38 -21.96 1.51
C PHE A 386 -16.32 -21.88 0.39
N ILE A 387 -15.44 -20.85 0.44
CA ILE A 387 -14.35 -20.72 -0.52
C ILE A 387 -13.35 -21.87 -0.38
N THR A 388 -13.03 -22.29 0.84
CA THR A 388 -12.12 -23.40 1.10
C THR A 388 -12.68 -24.73 0.54
N GLU A 389 -13.98 -24.97 0.73
CA GLU A 389 -14.64 -26.18 0.19
C GLU A 389 -14.69 -26.20 -1.35
N ASN A 390 -14.58 -25.05 -2.01
CA ASN A 390 -14.63 -24.90 -3.46
C ASN A 390 -13.30 -24.37 -4.04
N ALA A 391 -12.19 -24.52 -3.31
CA ALA A 391 -10.89 -23.94 -3.63
C ALA A 391 -10.36 -24.36 -5.00
N ASP A 392 -10.53 -25.62 -5.41
CA ASP A 392 -10.04 -26.14 -6.69
C ASP A 392 -10.53 -25.32 -7.89
N SER A 393 -11.76 -24.82 -7.83
CA SER A 393 -12.34 -23.98 -8.88
C SER A 393 -11.80 -22.54 -8.90
N LEU A 394 -11.36 -22.03 -7.77
CA LEU A 394 -10.88 -20.65 -7.59
C LEU A 394 -9.36 -20.52 -7.75
N GLN A 395 -8.61 -21.59 -7.49
CA GLN A 395 -7.15 -21.64 -7.69
C GLN A 395 -6.73 -21.38 -9.15
N VAL A 396 -7.62 -21.63 -10.12
CA VAL A 396 -7.37 -21.33 -11.56
C VAL A 396 -7.00 -19.87 -11.80
N ILE A 397 -7.56 -18.92 -11.03
CA ILE A 397 -7.25 -17.49 -11.15
C ILE A 397 -5.93 -17.18 -10.44
N GLY A 398 -5.60 -17.92 -9.36
CA GLY A 398 -4.34 -17.87 -8.65
C GLY A 398 -3.86 -16.45 -8.32
N ILE A 399 -2.59 -16.20 -8.57
CA ILE A 399 -1.90 -14.94 -8.27
C ILE A 399 -2.41 -13.74 -9.10
N PHE A 400 -3.19 -13.96 -10.15
CA PHE A 400 -3.82 -12.88 -10.93
C PHE A 400 -5.00 -12.24 -10.19
N PHE A 401 -5.65 -12.94 -9.27
CA PHE A 401 -6.80 -12.40 -8.54
C PHE A 401 -6.47 -11.15 -7.72
N PRO A 402 -5.46 -11.14 -6.84
CA PRO A 402 -5.07 -9.94 -6.10
C PRO A 402 -4.61 -8.80 -7.02
N PHE A 403 -3.93 -9.09 -8.12
CA PHE A 403 -3.54 -8.11 -9.12
C PHE A 403 -4.77 -7.41 -9.73
N LEU A 404 -5.73 -8.19 -10.24
CA LEU A 404 -6.94 -7.64 -10.88
C LEU A 404 -7.78 -6.84 -9.90
N LEU A 405 -7.95 -7.34 -8.67
CA LEU A 405 -8.71 -6.65 -7.64
C LEU A 405 -8.07 -5.29 -7.28
N ALA A 406 -6.75 -5.27 -7.09
CA ALA A 406 -6.02 -4.04 -6.83
C ALA A 406 -6.09 -3.04 -8.00
N ALA A 407 -5.99 -3.52 -9.25
CA ALA A 407 -6.09 -2.67 -10.45
C ALA A 407 -7.48 -2.05 -10.60
N ILE A 408 -8.54 -2.81 -10.34
CA ILE A 408 -9.93 -2.32 -10.34
C ILE A 408 -10.12 -1.26 -9.25
N LEU A 409 -9.68 -1.54 -8.01
CA LEU A 409 -9.78 -0.59 -6.90
C LEU A 409 -8.96 0.68 -7.17
N LYS A 410 -7.75 0.55 -7.68
CA LYS A 410 -6.90 1.69 -8.09
C LYS A 410 -7.60 2.54 -9.14
N SER A 411 -8.11 1.93 -10.20
CA SER A 411 -8.83 2.62 -11.26
C SER A 411 -10.11 3.31 -10.78
N ALA A 412 -10.76 2.74 -9.75
CA ALA A 412 -11.99 3.31 -9.18
C ALA A 412 -11.75 4.54 -8.29
N GLN A 413 -10.71 4.51 -7.41
CA GLN A 413 -10.54 5.51 -6.34
C GLN A 413 -9.26 6.36 -6.44
N GLY A 414 -8.29 5.96 -7.26
CA GLY A 414 -7.11 6.75 -7.62
C GLY A 414 -5.86 6.55 -6.75
N SER A 415 -5.97 6.14 -5.48
CA SER A 415 -4.82 5.98 -4.58
C SER A 415 -4.24 4.56 -4.62
N SER A 416 -2.95 4.41 -4.97
CA SER A 416 -2.27 3.12 -4.91
C SER A 416 -2.22 2.54 -3.49
N THR A 417 -1.91 3.36 -2.51
CA THR A 417 -1.84 2.92 -1.10
C THR A 417 -3.19 2.39 -0.60
N VAL A 418 -4.30 3.08 -0.93
CA VAL A 418 -5.66 2.63 -0.58
C VAL A 418 -6.00 1.33 -1.32
N ALA A 419 -5.65 1.21 -2.61
CA ALA A 419 -5.87 -0.02 -3.36
C ALA A 419 -5.09 -1.20 -2.76
N ILE A 420 -3.81 -1.00 -2.40
CA ILE A 420 -2.97 -2.01 -1.76
C ILE A 420 -3.59 -2.47 -0.43
N THR A 421 -3.90 -1.54 0.46
CA THR A 421 -4.38 -1.86 1.81
C THR A 421 -5.75 -2.51 1.81
N THR A 422 -6.66 -2.01 0.96
CA THR A 422 -8.01 -2.59 0.81
C THR A 422 -7.95 -4.00 0.21
N THR A 423 -7.15 -4.20 -0.84
CA THR A 423 -6.99 -5.51 -1.46
C THR A 423 -6.37 -6.51 -0.49
N ALA A 424 -5.33 -6.11 0.25
CA ALA A 424 -4.72 -6.97 1.27
C ALA A 424 -5.73 -7.39 2.35
N GLY A 425 -6.59 -6.46 2.81
CA GLY A 425 -7.67 -6.77 3.75
C GLY A 425 -8.68 -7.78 3.22
N ILE A 426 -9.01 -7.71 1.93
CA ILE A 426 -9.91 -8.68 1.26
C ILE A 426 -9.20 -10.03 1.08
N MET A 427 -7.92 -10.02 0.71
CA MET A 427 -7.14 -11.23 0.45
C MET A 427 -6.80 -12.02 1.72
N ALA A 428 -6.50 -11.34 2.83
CA ALA A 428 -6.01 -11.97 4.05
C ALA A 428 -6.83 -13.20 4.50
N PRO A 429 -8.16 -13.15 4.61
CA PRO A 429 -8.96 -14.31 5.00
C PRO A 429 -9.04 -15.40 3.90
N LEU A 430 -8.64 -15.10 2.67
CA LEU A 430 -8.74 -16.00 1.52
C LEU A 430 -7.42 -16.73 1.22
N MET A 431 -6.29 -16.31 1.82
CA MET A 431 -4.95 -16.81 1.50
C MET A 431 -4.84 -18.33 1.63
N GLY A 432 -5.32 -18.90 2.76
CA GLY A 432 -5.29 -20.35 2.97
C GLY A 432 -6.17 -21.11 1.98
N ALA A 433 -7.37 -20.61 1.71
CA ALA A 433 -8.30 -21.21 0.75
C ALA A 433 -7.74 -21.22 -0.69
N LEU A 434 -6.93 -20.22 -1.04
CA LEU A 434 -6.32 -20.09 -2.36
C LEU A 434 -4.94 -20.77 -2.45
N GLY A 435 -4.47 -21.43 -1.40
CA GLY A 435 -3.16 -22.08 -1.35
C GLY A 435 -1.99 -21.08 -1.39
N MET A 436 -2.20 -19.84 -0.93
CA MET A 436 -1.21 -18.75 -0.95
C MET A 436 -0.72 -18.35 0.44
N ASP A 437 -0.86 -19.19 1.45
CA ASP A 437 -0.56 -18.93 2.86
C ASP A 437 0.90 -19.20 3.26
N SER A 438 1.73 -19.75 2.37
CA SER A 438 3.17 -19.85 2.61
C SER A 438 3.81 -18.45 2.62
N VAL A 439 4.91 -18.28 3.36
CA VAL A 439 5.65 -17.00 3.43
C VAL A 439 6.00 -16.48 2.02
N ALA A 440 6.45 -17.39 1.14
CA ALA A 440 6.84 -17.02 -0.22
C ALA A 440 5.64 -16.58 -1.06
N MET A 441 4.53 -17.32 -1.02
CA MET A 441 3.32 -16.98 -1.78
C MET A 441 2.61 -15.75 -1.21
N SER A 442 2.59 -15.57 0.11
CA SER A 442 2.05 -14.36 0.73
C SER A 442 2.87 -13.12 0.34
N ALA A 443 4.19 -13.20 0.34
CA ALA A 443 5.04 -12.12 -0.13
C ALA A 443 4.84 -11.84 -1.64
N LEU A 444 4.67 -12.89 -2.45
CA LEU A 444 4.37 -12.74 -3.87
C LEU A 444 2.97 -12.12 -4.10
N CYS A 445 2.00 -12.45 -3.25
CA CYS A 445 0.68 -11.80 -3.24
C CYS A 445 0.78 -10.30 -2.95
N VAL A 446 1.65 -9.88 -2.00
CA VAL A 446 1.96 -8.44 -1.78
C VAL A 446 2.45 -7.79 -3.06
N MET A 447 3.35 -8.45 -3.79
CA MET A 447 3.87 -7.95 -5.07
C MET A 447 2.75 -7.85 -6.13
N ALA A 448 1.89 -8.87 -6.24
CA ALA A 448 0.77 -8.86 -7.18
C ALA A 448 -0.23 -7.72 -6.89
N ILE A 449 -0.52 -7.48 -5.62
CA ILE A 449 -1.33 -6.35 -5.17
C ILE A 449 -0.66 -5.02 -5.55
N GLY A 450 0.65 -4.88 -5.30
CA GLY A 450 1.43 -3.69 -5.68
C GLY A 450 1.41 -3.44 -7.18
N ALA A 451 1.64 -4.48 -7.99
CA ALA A 451 1.56 -4.41 -9.44
C ALA A 451 0.18 -3.95 -9.94
N GLY A 452 -0.91 -4.50 -9.38
CA GLY A 452 -2.26 -4.05 -9.68
C GLY A 452 -2.52 -2.61 -9.27
N ALA A 453 -2.05 -2.21 -8.08
CA ALA A 453 -2.25 -0.88 -7.54
C ALA A 453 -1.48 0.23 -8.28
N MET A 454 -0.48 -0.08 -9.09
CA MET A 454 0.16 0.90 -9.96
C MET A 454 -0.48 0.95 -11.37
N THR A 455 -1.16 -0.12 -11.77
CA THR A 455 -1.69 -0.26 -13.12
C THR A 455 -2.75 0.79 -13.41
N VAL A 456 -2.60 1.47 -14.56
CA VAL A 456 -3.56 2.47 -15.09
C VAL A 456 -3.73 3.68 -14.16
N SER A 457 -2.66 4.42 -13.90
CA SER A 457 -2.74 5.76 -13.27
C SER A 457 -3.39 6.75 -14.24
N HIS A 458 -4.51 7.37 -13.87
CA HIS A 458 -5.26 8.31 -14.72
C HIS A 458 -5.83 9.50 -13.91
N ALA A 459 -6.71 10.29 -14.50
CA ALA A 459 -7.15 11.59 -13.94
C ALA A 459 -7.79 11.56 -12.53
N ASN A 460 -8.13 10.39 -11.98
CA ASN A 460 -8.58 10.25 -10.59
C ASN A 460 -7.41 10.12 -9.58
N ASP A 461 -6.19 10.00 -10.07
CA ASP A 461 -4.96 9.79 -9.30
C ASP A 461 -4.18 11.10 -9.16
N SER A 462 -3.77 11.46 -7.94
CA SER A 462 -2.91 12.61 -7.68
C SER A 462 -1.60 12.52 -8.45
N TYR A 463 -1.01 11.33 -8.49
CA TYR A 463 0.26 11.09 -9.16
C TYR A 463 0.19 11.35 -10.68
N PHE A 464 -0.94 11.01 -11.33
CA PHE A 464 -1.17 11.37 -12.72
C PHE A 464 -1.02 12.88 -12.95
N TRP A 465 -1.62 13.70 -12.07
CA TRP A 465 -1.55 15.15 -12.19
C TRP A 465 -0.18 15.71 -11.85
N VAL A 466 0.50 15.16 -10.86
CA VAL A 466 1.89 15.54 -10.53
C VAL A 466 2.79 15.31 -11.75
N VAL A 467 2.78 14.09 -12.30
CA VAL A 467 3.62 13.74 -13.46
C VAL A 467 3.26 14.57 -14.69
N THR A 468 1.97 14.75 -14.96
CA THR A 468 1.49 15.47 -16.14
C THR A 468 1.84 16.98 -16.05
N ASN A 469 1.58 17.62 -14.90
CA ASN A 469 1.82 19.05 -14.74
C ASN A 469 3.32 19.40 -14.67
N PHE A 470 4.08 18.69 -13.85
CA PHE A 470 5.52 18.91 -13.71
C PHE A 470 6.32 18.42 -14.93
N GLY A 471 5.76 17.45 -15.67
CA GLY A 471 6.27 17.03 -16.97
C GLY A 471 5.89 17.97 -18.13
N GLU A 472 5.16 19.07 -17.83
CA GLU A 472 4.70 20.07 -18.81
C GLU A 472 3.92 19.48 -19.98
N MET A 473 3.12 18.47 -19.67
CA MET A 473 2.25 17.75 -20.61
C MET A 473 0.79 18.20 -20.49
N THR A 474 0.03 18.10 -21.56
CA THR A 474 -1.42 18.22 -21.49
C THR A 474 -2.04 16.97 -20.91
N PRO A 475 -3.28 17.01 -20.39
CA PRO A 475 -3.97 15.82 -19.90
C PRO A 475 -4.04 14.69 -20.94
N ASP A 476 -4.29 15.00 -22.23
CA ASP A 476 -4.31 14.01 -23.31
C ASP A 476 -2.94 13.37 -23.54
N GLN A 477 -1.87 14.14 -23.37
CA GLN A 477 -0.50 13.60 -23.37
C GLN A 477 -0.25 12.74 -22.13
N GLY A 478 -0.76 13.13 -20.96
CA GLY A 478 -0.71 12.35 -19.74
C GLY A 478 -1.35 10.97 -19.89
N TYR A 479 -2.49 10.87 -20.55
CA TYR A 479 -3.10 9.56 -20.84
C TYR A 479 -2.23 8.68 -21.75
N LYS A 480 -1.53 9.26 -22.72
CA LYS A 480 -0.62 8.53 -23.62
C LYS A 480 0.73 8.19 -22.98
N THR A 481 1.15 8.92 -21.98
CA THR A 481 2.47 8.76 -21.32
C THR A 481 2.32 8.07 -19.98
N GLN A 482 1.76 8.72 -18.98
CA GLN A 482 1.64 8.20 -17.62
C GLN A 482 0.67 7.01 -17.55
N THR A 483 -0.54 7.13 -18.10
CA THR A 483 -1.55 6.05 -17.99
C THR A 483 -1.13 4.79 -18.70
N LEU A 484 -0.69 4.89 -19.96
CA LEU A 484 -0.19 3.73 -20.70
C LEU A 484 1.16 3.25 -20.18
N GLY A 485 2.01 4.16 -19.68
CA GLY A 485 3.28 3.80 -19.04
C GLY A 485 3.07 2.90 -17.82
N THR A 486 2.18 3.30 -16.91
CA THR A 486 1.85 2.50 -15.71
C THR A 486 1.08 1.21 -16.03
N LEU A 487 0.31 1.19 -17.15
CA LEU A 487 -0.25 -0.06 -17.65
C LEU A 487 0.84 -1.05 -18.07
N VAL A 488 1.82 -0.60 -18.86
CA VAL A 488 2.96 -1.43 -19.27
C VAL A 488 3.77 -1.89 -18.07
N GLU A 489 4.04 -0.98 -17.13
CA GLU A 489 4.78 -1.25 -15.89
C GLU A 489 4.10 -2.33 -15.05
N GLY A 490 2.80 -2.20 -14.80
CA GLY A 490 2.02 -3.17 -14.03
C GLY A 490 1.91 -4.54 -14.72
N LEU A 491 1.73 -4.57 -16.04
CA LEU A 491 1.66 -5.83 -16.80
C LEU A 491 3.03 -6.54 -16.84
N CYS A 492 4.13 -5.79 -17.02
CA CYS A 492 5.48 -6.36 -16.98
C CYS A 492 5.83 -6.89 -15.58
N SER A 493 5.43 -6.17 -14.53
CA SER A 493 5.56 -6.65 -13.15
C SER A 493 4.79 -7.94 -12.95
N MET A 494 3.52 -7.98 -13.37
CA MET A 494 2.68 -9.16 -13.22
C MET A 494 3.23 -10.37 -13.98
N ALA A 495 3.80 -10.16 -15.17
CA ALA A 495 4.48 -11.20 -15.91
C ALA A 495 5.69 -11.75 -15.14
N GLY A 496 6.51 -10.87 -14.54
CA GLY A 496 7.62 -11.28 -13.66
C GLY A 496 7.14 -12.04 -12.43
N ILE A 497 6.09 -11.57 -11.77
CA ILE A 497 5.46 -12.22 -10.61
C ILE A 497 4.97 -13.63 -11.00
N PHE A 498 4.29 -13.74 -12.12
CA PHE A 498 3.82 -15.03 -12.63
C PHE A 498 4.98 -16.02 -12.88
N VAL A 499 6.06 -15.56 -13.53
CA VAL A 499 7.24 -16.40 -13.71
C VAL A 499 7.83 -16.86 -12.38
N ILE A 500 7.95 -15.96 -11.40
CA ILE A 500 8.45 -16.30 -10.05
C ILE A 500 7.53 -17.32 -9.38
N SER A 501 6.20 -17.18 -9.52
CA SER A 501 5.23 -18.10 -8.90
C SER A 501 5.38 -19.54 -9.37
N LEU A 502 5.86 -19.78 -10.59
CA LEU A 502 6.09 -21.13 -11.11
C LEU A 502 7.24 -21.89 -10.39
N PHE A 503 8.09 -21.17 -9.66
CA PHE A 503 9.23 -21.76 -8.92
C PHE A 503 9.01 -21.82 -7.41
N LEU A 504 7.88 -21.29 -6.91
CA LEU A 504 7.60 -21.19 -5.46
C LEU A 504 6.51 -22.15 -4.97
N HIS A 505 6.13 -23.11 -5.80
CA HIS A 505 5.18 -24.19 -5.45
C HIS A 505 5.83 -25.30 -4.66
#